data_f908dd47b7e54034fb1bccb33d3e46d5
#
_entry.id   f908dd47b7e54034fb1bccb33d3e46d5
#
_cell.length_a   1.000
_cell.length_b   1.000
_cell.length_c   1.000
_cell.angle_alpha   90.00
_cell.angle_beta   90.00
_cell.angle_gamma   90.00
#
_symmetry.space_group_name_H-M   'P 1'
#
loop_
_entity.id
_entity.type
_entity.pdbx_description
1 polymer ?
#
loop_
_entity_poly.entity_id
_entity_poly.type
_entity_poly.pdbx_seq_one_letter_code
_entity_poly.pdbx_strand_id
1 'polypeptide(L)'
;MLQTLDIINEKGLHARASAKFVETVEQFDAGAIVRKDGLSAEGNSIMGLLMLAASQGSSIEVETRGAELEALAQALFVLVSDRFGEEA
;
A
#
# COMPACT_ATOMS: atom_id res chain seq x y z
N MET A 1 -9.37 -5.69 -8.40
CA MET A 1 -10.10 -4.66 -7.64
C MET A 1 -9.25 -3.41 -7.54
N LEU A 2 -9.84 -2.27 -7.77
CA LEU A 2 -9.10 -1.00 -7.78
C LEU A 2 -9.67 -0.11 -6.68
N GLN A 3 -8.80 0.47 -5.87
CA GLN A 3 -9.20 1.42 -4.83
C GLN A 3 -8.15 2.52 -4.68
N THR A 4 -8.59 3.66 -4.18
CA THR A 4 -7.71 4.78 -3.85
C THR A 4 -7.59 4.85 -2.34
N LEU A 5 -6.36 4.90 -1.84
CA LEU A 5 -6.08 4.98 -0.41
C LEU A 5 -5.35 6.29 -0.11
N ASP A 6 -5.83 6.99 0.92
CA ASP A 6 -5.21 8.23 1.36
C ASP A 6 -4.12 7.95 2.38
N ILE A 7 -2.96 8.53 2.16
CA ILE A 7 -1.82 8.40 3.08
C ILE A 7 -2.00 9.44 4.17
N ILE A 8 -2.36 8.99 5.37
CA ILE A 8 -2.72 9.89 6.47
C ILE A 8 -1.70 9.92 7.60
N ASN A 9 -0.75 9.00 7.62
CA ASN A 9 0.30 9.00 8.63
C ASN A 9 1.37 10.06 8.33
N GLU A 10 1.94 10.60 9.38
CA GLU A 10 2.88 11.73 9.27
C GLU A 10 4.07 11.44 8.37
N LYS A 11 4.66 10.25 8.50
CA LYS A 11 5.86 9.87 7.74
C LYS A 11 5.58 9.37 6.33
N GLY A 12 4.31 9.17 5.98
CA GLY A 12 3.95 8.63 4.68
C GLY A 12 4.41 7.20 4.47
N LEU A 13 4.60 6.83 3.22
CA LEU A 13 5.00 5.46 2.82
C LEU A 13 6.52 5.30 2.92
N HIS A 14 7.07 5.49 4.13
CA HIS A 14 8.48 5.35 4.41
C HIS A 14 8.89 3.86 4.51
N ALA A 15 10.15 3.58 4.83
CA ALA A 15 10.68 2.20 4.79
C ALA A 15 9.89 1.22 5.65
N ARG A 16 9.58 1.60 6.90
CA ARG A 16 8.82 0.72 7.80
C ARG A 16 7.39 0.49 7.30
N ALA A 17 6.73 1.54 6.85
CA ALA A 17 5.37 1.44 6.31
C ALA A 17 5.35 0.58 5.05
N SER A 18 6.33 0.77 4.17
CA SER A 18 6.47 -0.03 2.96
C SER A 18 6.71 -1.50 3.28
N ALA A 19 7.51 -1.80 4.31
CA ALA A 19 7.73 -3.17 4.75
C ALA A 19 6.44 -3.81 5.25
N LYS A 20 5.63 -3.08 6.01
CA LYS A 20 4.33 -3.58 6.48
C LYS A 20 3.36 -3.81 5.33
N PHE A 21 3.39 -2.95 4.32
CA PHE A 21 2.59 -3.13 3.12
C PHE A 21 2.96 -4.43 2.41
N VAL A 22 4.26 -4.65 2.19
CA VAL A 22 4.77 -5.87 1.56
C VAL A 22 4.38 -7.12 2.36
N GLU A 23 4.57 -7.09 3.69
CA GLU A 23 4.20 -8.21 4.54
C GLU A 23 2.72 -8.55 4.42
N THR A 24 1.86 -7.54 4.34
CA THR A 24 0.42 -7.74 4.18
C THR A 24 0.12 -8.39 2.83
N VAL A 25 0.73 -7.90 1.75
CA VAL A 25 0.53 -8.48 0.42
C VAL A 25 0.94 -9.97 0.41
N GLU A 26 2.04 -10.29 1.07
CA GLU A 26 2.58 -11.65 1.07
C GLU A 26 1.76 -12.65 1.90
N GLN A 27 0.82 -12.17 2.71
CA GLN A 27 -0.07 -13.05 3.49
C GLN A 27 -1.20 -13.66 2.66
N PHE A 28 -1.42 -13.19 1.45
CA PHE A 28 -2.55 -13.59 0.63
C PHE A 28 -2.10 -14.20 -0.69
N ASP A 29 -2.92 -15.11 -1.21
CA ASP A 29 -2.77 -15.62 -2.57
C ASP A 29 -3.33 -14.59 -3.54
N ALA A 30 -2.62 -13.47 -3.66
CA ALA A 30 -2.99 -12.35 -4.49
C ALA A 30 -1.78 -11.42 -4.65
N GLY A 31 -1.86 -10.51 -5.60
CA GLY A 31 -0.85 -9.49 -5.79
C GLY A 31 -1.47 -8.10 -5.84
N ALA A 32 -0.64 -7.09 -5.72
CA ALA A 32 -1.06 -5.70 -5.79
C ALA A 32 -0.09 -4.89 -6.65
N ILE A 33 -0.65 -3.95 -7.42
CA ILE A 33 0.11 -2.91 -8.11
C ILE A 33 -0.29 -1.58 -7.49
N VAL A 34 0.70 -0.77 -7.15
CA VAL A 34 0.47 0.52 -6.51
C VAL A 34 0.93 1.62 -7.45
N ARG A 35 0.09 2.62 -7.67
CA ARG A 35 0.37 3.71 -8.60
C ARG A 35 0.22 5.06 -7.92
N LYS A 36 1.09 5.99 -8.32
CA LYS A 36 1.02 7.38 -7.89
C LYS A 36 1.74 8.26 -8.92
N ASP A 37 1.05 9.31 -9.38
CA ASP A 37 1.63 10.33 -10.27
C ASP A 37 2.36 9.74 -11.50
N GLY A 38 1.74 8.74 -12.13
CA GLY A 38 2.31 8.12 -13.33
C GLY A 38 3.36 7.05 -13.05
N LEU A 39 3.76 6.86 -11.79
CA LEU A 39 4.69 5.81 -11.39
C LEU A 39 3.91 4.60 -10.88
N SER A 40 4.48 3.42 -11.05
CA SER A 40 3.89 2.20 -10.52
C SER A 40 4.94 1.34 -9.83
N ALA A 41 4.48 0.55 -8.85
CA ALA A 41 5.32 -0.36 -8.10
C ALA A 41 4.57 -1.64 -7.79
N GLU A 42 5.30 -2.75 -7.74
CA GLU A 42 4.75 -4.01 -7.24
C GLU A 42 4.52 -3.88 -5.73
N GLY A 43 3.37 -4.36 -5.26
CA GLY A 43 3.04 -4.29 -3.84
C GLY A 43 3.94 -5.13 -2.94
N ASN A 44 4.75 -6.02 -3.52
CA ASN A 44 5.73 -6.82 -2.79
C ASN A 44 7.17 -6.30 -2.92
N SER A 45 7.34 -5.05 -3.35
CA SER A 45 8.66 -4.44 -3.51
C SER A 45 8.79 -3.22 -2.60
N ILE A 46 9.59 -3.34 -1.53
CA ILE A 46 9.83 -2.22 -0.62
C ILE A 46 10.46 -1.05 -1.37
N MET A 47 11.46 -1.32 -2.19
CA MET A 47 12.13 -0.27 -2.96
C MET A 47 11.19 0.43 -3.94
N GLY A 48 10.35 -0.36 -4.62
CA GLY A 48 9.35 0.20 -5.53
C GLY A 48 8.38 1.13 -4.82
N LEU A 49 7.88 0.72 -3.66
CA LEU A 49 6.96 1.53 -2.88
C LEU A 49 7.63 2.82 -2.39
N LEU A 50 8.88 2.75 -1.94
CA LEU A 50 9.64 3.94 -1.53
C LEU A 50 9.78 4.95 -2.67
N MET A 51 9.99 4.46 -3.89
CA MET A 51 10.18 5.33 -5.05
C MET A 51 8.93 6.09 -5.45
N LEU A 52 7.75 5.68 -4.97
CA LEU A 52 6.51 6.43 -5.19
C LEU A 52 6.49 7.75 -4.42
N ALA A 53 7.29 7.86 -3.38
CA ALA A 53 7.40 9.07 -2.55
C ALA A 53 6.04 9.56 -2.04
N ALA A 54 5.18 8.63 -1.62
CA ALA A 54 3.83 8.96 -1.17
C ALA A 54 3.88 9.53 0.24
N SER A 55 3.78 10.86 0.36
CA SER A 55 3.82 11.58 1.62
C SER A 55 2.42 11.74 2.22
N GLN A 56 2.38 12.21 3.47
CA GLN A 56 1.12 12.55 4.13
C GLN A 56 0.30 13.51 3.26
N GLY A 57 -0.98 13.21 3.12
CA GLY A 57 -1.88 14.02 2.33
C GLY A 57 -1.98 13.61 0.87
N SER A 58 -1.11 12.72 0.41
CA SER A 58 -1.20 12.18 -0.95
C SER A 58 -2.09 10.95 -0.97
N SER A 59 -2.45 10.50 -2.17
CA SER A 59 -3.23 9.28 -2.39
C SER A 59 -2.48 8.33 -3.27
N ILE A 60 -2.68 7.03 -3.04
CA ILE A 60 -2.15 5.97 -3.89
C ILE A 60 -3.32 5.17 -4.47
N GLU A 61 -3.15 4.69 -5.69
CA GLU A 61 -4.10 3.81 -6.33
C GLU A 61 -3.58 2.38 -6.20
N VAL A 62 -4.42 1.48 -5.69
CA VAL A 62 -4.02 0.09 -5.45
C VAL A 62 -4.93 -0.84 -6.23
N GLU A 63 -4.35 -1.62 -7.10
CA GLU A 63 -5.06 -2.64 -7.87
C GLU A 63 -4.66 -4.01 -7.35
N THR A 64 -5.64 -4.81 -6.88
CA THR A 64 -5.39 -6.17 -6.41
C THR A 64 -5.92 -7.18 -7.40
N ARG A 65 -5.20 -8.29 -7.56
CA ARG A 65 -5.52 -9.40 -8.46
C ARG A 65 -5.18 -10.72 -7.80
N GLY A 66 -5.84 -11.79 -8.23
CA GLY A 66 -5.55 -13.13 -7.76
C GLY A 66 -6.73 -13.74 -7.00
N ALA A 67 -6.50 -14.94 -6.47
CA ALA A 67 -7.56 -15.71 -5.81
C ALA A 67 -8.14 -14.99 -4.59
N GLU A 68 -7.29 -14.29 -3.83
CA GLU A 68 -7.70 -13.58 -2.61
C GLU A 68 -7.67 -12.07 -2.76
N LEU A 69 -7.96 -11.55 -3.96
CA LEU A 69 -7.84 -10.13 -4.24
C LEU A 69 -8.68 -9.25 -3.31
N GLU A 70 -9.89 -9.69 -2.96
CA GLU A 70 -10.78 -8.89 -2.11
C GLU A 70 -10.29 -8.87 -0.65
N ALA A 71 -9.84 -10.00 -0.15
CA ALA A 71 -9.27 -10.09 1.20
C ALA A 71 -8.02 -9.22 1.31
N LEU A 72 -7.16 -9.25 0.29
CA LEU A 72 -5.97 -8.41 0.26
C LEU A 72 -6.35 -6.92 0.21
N ALA A 73 -7.30 -6.56 -0.65
CA ALA A 73 -7.75 -5.17 -0.77
C ALA A 73 -8.24 -4.64 0.58
N GLN A 74 -9.04 -5.44 1.30
CA GLN A 74 -9.55 -5.06 2.62
C GLN A 74 -8.41 -4.91 3.64
N ALA A 75 -7.47 -5.83 3.63
CA ALA A 75 -6.33 -5.79 4.56
C ALA A 75 -5.47 -4.55 4.32
N LEU A 76 -5.24 -4.18 3.07
CA LEU A 76 -4.47 -2.99 2.73
C LEU A 76 -5.22 -1.71 3.12
N PHE A 77 -6.54 -1.68 2.92
CA PHE A 77 -7.36 -0.57 3.37
C PHE A 77 -7.24 -0.35 4.88
N VAL A 78 -7.36 -1.43 5.66
CA VAL A 78 -7.25 -1.37 7.12
C VAL A 78 -5.85 -0.89 7.53
N LEU A 79 -4.81 -1.44 6.92
CA LEU A 79 -3.42 -1.07 7.23
C LEU A 79 -3.17 0.42 7.03
N VAL A 80 -3.56 0.95 5.88
CA VAL A 80 -3.34 2.36 5.53
C VAL A 80 -4.21 3.27 6.40
N SER A 81 -5.47 2.89 6.63
CA SER A 81 -6.40 3.66 7.46
C SER A 81 -5.95 3.71 8.92
N ASP A 82 -5.21 2.71 9.37
CA ASP A 82 -4.65 2.62 10.72
C ASP A 82 -3.26 3.27 10.81
N ARG A 83 -2.89 4.08 9.85
CA ARG A 83 -1.60 4.77 9.77
C ARG A 83 -0.41 3.81 9.84
N PHE A 84 -0.55 2.60 9.28
CA PHE A 84 0.47 1.54 9.36
C PHE A 84 0.83 1.20 10.81
N GLY A 85 -0.10 1.41 11.75
CA GLY A 85 0.13 1.18 13.17
C GLY A 85 0.93 2.28 13.87
N GLU A 86 1.20 3.39 13.21
CA GLU A 86 1.91 4.54 13.78
C GLU A 86 0.93 5.43 14.54
N GLU A 87 1.43 6.15 15.55
CA GLU A 87 0.59 7.04 16.34
C GLU A 87 0.18 8.31 15.57
N ALA A 88 1.02 8.72 14.66
CA ALA A 88 0.78 9.96 13.92
C ALA A 88 0.80 9.74 12.41
#